data_929c35e9447215052fa36dffc3a7e924
#
_entry.id   929c35e9447215052fa36dffc3a7e924
#
_cell.length_a   1.000
_cell.length_b   1.000
_cell.length_c   1.000
_cell.angle_alpha   90.00
_cell.angle_beta   90.00
_cell.angle_gamma   90.00
#
_symmetry.space_group_name_H-M   'P 1'
#
loop_
_entity.id
_entity.type
_entity.pdbx_description
1 polymer ?
#
loop_
_entity_poly.entity_id
_entity_poly.type
_entity_poly.pdbx_seq_one_letter_code
_entity_poly.pdbx_strand_id
1 'polypeptide(L)'
;VLYRKAVADMEQRVAEAEGIERRGIVLGTIMKLKQICNHPDQYMGQKDYLPGESGKFALLKELCETIYEKRERVIVFTQFKEITEYLAEYLAGIFHSKGYVIHGGTPVKRRTEIVEKFQGERYVPFIVLSVKAAGTGLNLTKANHVIHFDRWWNPAVENQATDRAFRIGQTK
;
A
#
# COMPACT_ATOMS: atom_id res chain seq x y z
N VAL A 1 -8.16 -17.61 -11.56
CA VAL A 1 -7.30 -18.43 -12.42
C VAL A 1 -5.83 -18.23 -12.09
N LEU A 2 -5.27 -17.01 -12.11
CA LEU A 2 -3.83 -16.71 -11.87
C LEU A 2 -3.32 -17.24 -10.52
N TYR A 3 -4.06 -17.00 -9.43
CA TYR A 3 -3.68 -17.46 -8.10
C TYR A 3 -3.46 -18.98 -8.04
N ARG A 4 -4.42 -19.76 -8.55
CA ARG A 4 -4.31 -21.22 -8.57
C ARG A 4 -3.14 -21.72 -9.42
N LYS A 5 -2.87 -21.07 -10.56
CA LYS A 5 -1.73 -21.39 -11.41
C LYS A 5 -0.40 -21.14 -10.68
N ALA A 6 -0.28 -20.02 -9.99
CA ALA A 6 0.93 -19.69 -9.23
C ALA A 6 1.18 -20.66 -8.06
N VAL A 7 0.11 -21.15 -7.41
CA VAL A 7 0.23 -22.18 -6.35
C VAL A 7 0.68 -23.51 -6.94
N ALA A 8 0.08 -23.97 -8.03
CA ALA A 8 0.44 -25.24 -8.65
C ALA A 8 1.90 -25.24 -9.17
N ASP A 9 2.36 -24.14 -9.76
CA ASP A 9 3.76 -23.96 -10.17
C ASP A 9 4.72 -24.03 -8.96
N MET A 10 4.33 -23.43 -7.83
CA MET A 10 5.10 -23.53 -6.61
C MET A 10 5.19 -24.96 -6.09
N GLU A 11 4.07 -25.67 -6.01
CA GLU A 11 4.02 -27.05 -5.50
C GLU A 11 4.95 -27.96 -6.29
N GLN A 12 4.95 -27.84 -7.61
CA GLN A 12 5.85 -28.61 -8.49
C GLN A 12 7.31 -28.27 -8.20
N ARG A 13 7.68 -26.99 -8.17
CA ARG A 13 9.07 -26.56 -7.96
C ARG A 13 9.58 -26.86 -6.55
N VAL A 14 8.72 -26.80 -5.54
CA VAL A 14 9.07 -27.12 -4.14
C VAL A 14 9.31 -28.63 -3.96
N ALA A 15 8.63 -29.47 -4.75
CA ALA A 15 8.84 -30.91 -4.71
C ALA A 15 10.23 -31.33 -5.24
N GLU A 16 10.81 -30.51 -6.14
CA GLU A 16 12.10 -30.77 -6.77
C GLU A 16 13.28 -30.07 -6.06
N ALA A 17 13.00 -29.13 -5.11
CA ALA A 17 13.99 -28.29 -4.46
C ALA A 17 14.21 -28.65 -2.99
N GLU A 18 15.42 -28.40 -2.47
CA GLU A 18 15.78 -28.62 -1.07
C GLU A 18 16.41 -27.39 -0.40
N GLY A 19 16.43 -27.38 0.92
CA GLY A 19 17.18 -26.42 1.74
C GLY A 19 16.86 -24.95 1.45
N ILE A 20 17.89 -24.17 1.09
CA ILE A 20 17.80 -22.71 0.85
C ILE A 20 16.98 -22.41 -0.40
N GLU A 21 17.12 -23.22 -1.45
CA GLU A 21 16.39 -23.05 -2.70
C GLU A 21 14.89 -23.19 -2.49
N ARG A 22 14.45 -24.23 -1.76
CA ARG A 22 13.06 -24.43 -1.38
C ARG A 22 12.47 -23.23 -0.64
N ARG A 23 13.22 -22.66 0.32
CA ARG A 23 12.79 -21.45 1.04
C ARG A 23 12.65 -20.25 0.10
N GLY A 24 13.57 -20.08 -0.84
CA GLY A 24 13.53 -19.03 -1.85
C GLY A 24 12.30 -19.12 -2.75
N ILE A 25 11.94 -20.34 -3.21
CA ILE A 25 10.74 -20.59 -4.02
C ILE A 25 9.47 -20.21 -3.23
N VAL A 26 9.35 -20.66 -1.99
CA VAL A 26 8.20 -20.35 -1.14
C VAL A 26 8.03 -18.85 -0.93
N LEU A 27 9.11 -18.15 -0.52
CA LEU A 27 9.07 -16.71 -0.29
C LEU A 27 8.75 -15.93 -1.57
N GLY A 28 9.38 -16.30 -2.70
CA GLY A 28 9.11 -15.68 -4.00
C GLY A 28 7.66 -15.88 -4.44
N THR A 29 7.09 -17.06 -4.19
CA THR A 29 5.69 -17.34 -4.53
C THR A 29 4.73 -16.54 -3.64
N ILE A 30 4.99 -16.42 -2.33
CA ILE A 30 4.18 -15.58 -1.45
C ILE A 30 4.13 -14.14 -1.96
N MET A 31 5.26 -13.59 -2.41
CA MET A 31 5.30 -12.23 -2.99
C MET A 31 4.46 -12.13 -4.27
N LYS A 32 4.55 -13.13 -5.17
CA LYS A 32 3.72 -13.20 -6.37
C LYS A 32 2.23 -13.28 -6.04
N LEU A 33 1.86 -14.13 -5.08
CA LEU A 33 0.46 -14.27 -4.64
C LEU A 33 -0.09 -12.95 -4.06
N LYS A 34 0.71 -12.23 -3.29
CA LYS A 34 0.34 -10.90 -2.79
C LYS A 34 0.10 -9.90 -3.92
N GLN A 35 0.97 -9.89 -4.94
CA GLN A 35 0.79 -9.03 -6.12
C GLN A 35 -0.49 -9.38 -6.88
N ILE A 36 -0.76 -10.66 -7.11
CA ILE A 36 -2.02 -11.13 -7.74
C ILE A 36 -3.25 -10.69 -6.93
N CYS A 37 -3.18 -10.79 -5.59
CA CYS A 37 -4.27 -10.36 -4.72
C CYS A 37 -4.44 -8.84 -4.67
N ASN A 38 -3.39 -8.07 -4.91
CA ASN A 38 -3.50 -6.62 -5.05
C ASN A 38 -4.20 -6.26 -6.36
N HIS A 39 -3.62 -6.71 -7.47
CA HIS A 39 -4.19 -6.57 -8.82
C HIS A 39 -3.49 -7.53 -9.78
N PRO A 40 -4.23 -8.18 -10.71
CA PRO A 40 -3.63 -9.05 -11.74
C PRO A 40 -2.48 -8.37 -12.51
N ASP A 41 -2.65 -7.12 -12.88
CA ASP A 41 -1.67 -6.34 -13.65
C ASP A 41 -0.37 -6.10 -12.89
N GLN A 42 -0.42 -6.00 -11.57
CA GLN A 42 0.80 -5.89 -10.76
C GLN A 42 1.69 -7.13 -10.92
N TYR A 43 1.08 -8.31 -10.96
CA TYR A 43 1.81 -9.57 -11.19
C TYR A 43 2.27 -9.72 -12.64
N MET A 44 1.43 -9.32 -13.60
CA MET A 44 1.72 -9.44 -15.03
C MET A 44 2.63 -8.32 -15.55
N GLY A 45 2.91 -7.29 -14.76
CA GLY A 45 3.68 -6.12 -15.18
C GLY A 45 2.93 -5.23 -16.20
N GLN A 46 1.60 -5.35 -16.26
CA GLN A 46 0.74 -4.48 -17.06
C GLN A 46 0.48 -3.16 -16.34
N LYS A 47 -0.10 -2.18 -17.03
CA LYS A 47 -0.25 -0.82 -16.50
C LYS A 47 -1.68 -0.30 -16.50
N ASP A 48 -2.65 -1.12 -16.89
CA ASP A 48 -4.03 -0.66 -17.06
C ASP A 48 -4.76 -0.54 -15.71
N TYR A 49 -4.47 -1.44 -14.77
CA TYR A 49 -5.01 -1.46 -13.41
C TYR A 49 -6.52 -1.18 -13.35
N LEU A 50 -7.30 -1.90 -14.17
CA LEU A 50 -8.75 -1.74 -14.22
C LEU A 50 -9.37 -2.07 -12.85
N PRO A 51 -10.04 -1.13 -12.18
CA PRO A 51 -10.51 -1.33 -10.79
C PRO A 51 -11.46 -2.53 -10.62
N GLY A 52 -12.23 -2.86 -11.65
CA GLY A 52 -13.16 -4.00 -11.65
C GLY A 52 -12.49 -5.38 -11.57
N GLU A 53 -11.18 -5.46 -11.78
CA GLU A 53 -10.42 -6.71 -11.74
C GLU A 53 -9.84 -7.04 -10.36
N SER A 54 -10.01 -6.15 -9.37
CA SER A 54 -9.50 -6.33 -8.02
C SER A 54 -10.56 -6.07 -6.95
N GLY A 55 -10.86 -7.10 -6.16
CA GLY A 55 -11.71 -6.95 -4.97
C GLY A 55 -11.14 -6.01 -3.92
N LYS A 56 -9.79 -5.86 -3.85
CA LYS A 56 -9.16 -4.88 -2.94
C LYS A 56 -9.41 -3.44 -3.38
N PHE A 57 -9.40 -3.16 -4.68
CA PHE A 57 -9.74 -1.83 -5.20
C PHE A 57 -11.21 -1.51 -4.91
N ALA A 58 -12.12 -2.47 -5.07
CA ALA A 58 -13.54 -2.28 -4.73
C ALA A 58 -13.72 -1.96 -3.24
N LEU A 59 -13.10 -2.74 -2.34
CA LEU A 59 -13.15 -2.48 -0.89
C LEU A 59 -12.50 -1.13 -0.52
N LEU A 60 -11.36 -0.81 -1.13
CA LEU A 60 -10.69 0.48 -0.90
C LEU A 60 -11.61 1.65 -1.28
N LYS A 61 -12.37 1.51 -2.38
CA LYS A 61 -13.35 2.51 -2.80
C LYS A 61 -14.42 2.72 -1.73
N GLU A 62 -15.08 1.67 -1.28
CA GLU A 62 -16.14 1.75 -0.25
C GLU A 62 -15.66 2.45 1.03
N LEU A 63 -14.46 2.08 1.50
CA LEU A 63 -13.86 2.72 2.68
C LEU A 63 -13.55 4.20 2.43
N CYS A 64 -12.97 4.53 1.29
CA CYS A 64 -12.54 5.89 0.98
C CYS A 64 -13.70 6.82 0.63
N GLU A 65 -14.81 6.33 0.08
CA GLU A 65 -16.04 7.09 -0.11
C GLU A 65 -16.59 7.58 1.25
N THR A 66 -16.63 6.70 2.25
CA THR A 66 -17.04 7.08 3.62
C THR A 66 -16.09 8.11 4.25
N ILE A 67 -14.78 7.98 4.04
CA ILE A 67 -13.77 8.92 4.53
C ILE A 67 -13.93 10.29 3.83
N TYR A 68 -14.20 10.29 2.53
CA TYR A 68 -14.45 11.48 1.74
C TYR A 68 -15.66 12.27 2.22
N GLU A 69 -16.79 11.58 2.47
CA GLU A 69 -18.03 12.20 2.99
C GLU A 69 -17.80 12.93 4.32
N LYS A 70 -16.93 12.37 5.18
CA LYS A 70 -16.55 12.97 6.46
C LYS A 70 -15.47 14.04 6.34
N ARG A 71 -14.90 14.26 5.15
CA ARG A 71 -13.74 15.13 4.92
C ARG A 71 -12.54 14.81 5.82
N GLU A 72 -12.37 13.55 6.10
CA GLU A 72 -11.25 13.02 6.88
C GLU A 72 -10.07 12.66 5.99
N ARG A 73 -8.88 12.45 6.61
CA ARG A 73 -7.63 12.14 5.90
C ARG A 73 -7.23 10.69 6.12
N VAL A 74 -6.69 10.06 5.07
CA VAL A 74 -6.26 8.67 5.13
C VAL A 74 -4.82 8.49 4.69
N ILE A 75 -4.11 7.58 5.35
CA ILE A 75 -2.84 7.04 4.92
C ILE A 75 -3.08 5.63 4.39
N VAL A 76 -2.60 5.37 3.17
CA VAL A 76 -2.68 4.05 2.55
C VAL A 76 -1.27 3.48 2.43
N PHE A 77 -0.98 2.40 3.16
CA PHE A 77 0.28 1.68 3.09
C PHE A 77 0.24 0.53 2.10
N THR A 78 1.32 0.38 1.35
CA THR A 78 1.61 -0.81 0.55
C THR A 78 3.08 -1.21 0.68
N GLN A 79 3.40 -2.50 0.60
CA GLN A 79 4.79 -2.95 0.57
C GLN A 79 5.44 -2.79 -0.82
N PHE A 80 4.63 -2.57 -1.85
CA PHE A 80 5.07 -2.53 -3.24
C PHE A 80 5.15 -1.10 -3.78
N LYS A 81 6.35 -0.67 -4.16
CA LYS A 81 6.56 0.66 -4.76
C LYS A 81 5.79 0.82 -6.09
N GLU A 82 5.77 -0.23 -6.90
CA GLU A 82 5.24 -0.21 -8.25
C GLU A 82 3.74 0.11 -8.34
N ILE A 83 2.96 -0.19 -7.30
CA ILE A 83 1.52 0.09 -7.29
C ILE A 83 1.18 1.47 -6.68
N THR A 84 2.13 2.16 -6.06
CA THR A 84 1.83 3.40 -5.31
C THR A 84 1.19 4.50 -6.14
N GLU A 85 1.68 4.71 -7.36
CA GLU A 85 1.15 5.76 -8.26
C GLU A 85 -0.26 5.39 -8.76
N TYR A 86 -0.50 4.13 -9.09
CA TYR A 86 -1.83 3.66 -9.52
C TYR A 86 -2.86 3.76 -8.38
N LEU A 87 -2.47 3.44 -7.14
CA LEU A 87 -3.32 3.66 -5.98
C LEU A 87 -3.64 5.15 -5.80
N ALA A 88 -2.65 6.03 -5.97
CA ALA A 88 -2.86 7.46 -5.84
C ALA A 88 -3.77 8.01 -6.93
N GLU A 89 -3.65 7.55 -8.17
CA GLU A 89 -4.54 7.92 -9.26
C GLU A 89 -5.98 7.45 -9.00
N TYR A 90 -6.13 6.21 -8.57
CA TYR A 90 -7.43 5.65 -8.20
C TYR A 90 -8.10 6.43 -7.06
N LEU A 91 -7.35 6.72 -6.00
CA LEU A 91 -7.83 7.52 -4.86
C LEU A 91 -8.16 8.95 -5.27
N ALA A 92 -7.38 9.57 -6.17
CA ALA A 92 -7.69 10.91 -6.66
C ALA A 92 -9.05 10.97 -7.37
N GLY A 93 -9.47 9.90 -8.05
CA GLY A 93 -10.81 9.77 -8.62
C GLY A 93 -11.91 9.71 -7.55
N ILE A 94 -11.68 8.99 -6.45
CA ILE A 94 -12.65 8.85 -5.35
C ILE A 94 -12.79 10.16 -4.55
N PHE A 95 -11.65 10.78 -4.20
CA PHE A 95 -11.61 12.01 -3.39
C PHE A 95 -11.82 13.29 -4.21
N HIS A 96 -11.94 13.19 -5.54
CA HIS A 96 -12.01 14.34 -6.46
C HIS A 96 -10.89 15.37 -6.19
N SER A 97 -9.76 14.91 -5.71
CA SER A 97 -8.61 15.73 -5.31
C SER A 97 -7.33 14.90 -5.30
N LYS A 98 -6.23 15.54 -5.68
CA LYS A 98 -4.92 14.89 -5.65
C LYS A 98 -4.39 14.77 -4.22
N GLY A 99 -3.84 13.61 -3.91
CA GLY A 99 -3.01 13.37 -2.73
C GLY A 99 -1.53 13.28 -3.09
N TYR A 100 -0.76 12.65 -2.23
CA TYR A 100 0.68 12.50 -2.40
C TYR A 100 1.12 11.04 -2.33
N VAL A 101 2.29 10.77 -2.89
CA VAL A 101 2.97 9.46 -2.82
C VAL A 101 4.35 9.65 -2.21
N ILE A 102 4.72 8.79 -1.25
CA ILE A 102 6.07 8.68 -0.71
C ILE A 102 6.51 7.22 -0.78
N HIS A 103 7.60 6.98 -1.47
CA HIS A 103 8.24 5.67 -1.56
C HIS A 103 9.76 5.75 -1.38
N GLY A 104 10.46 4.63 -1.42
CA GLY A 104 11.92 4.59 -1.20
C GLY A 104 12.74 5.49 -2.14
N GLY A 105 12.25 5.72 -3.36
CA GLY A 105 12.88 6.62 -4.34
C GLY A 105 12.53 8.11 -4.18
N THR A 106 11.63 8.47 -3.27
CA THR A 106 11.29 9.90 -3.05
C THR A 106 12.43 10.60 -2.29
N PRO A 107 13.01 11.71 -2.82
CA PRO A 107 14.07 12.45 -2.15
C PRO A 107 13.64 12.97 -0.77
N VAL A 108 14.57 13.03 0.19
CA VAL A 108 14.30 13.46 1.58
C VAL A 108 13.62 14.84 1.62
N LYS A 109 14.15 15.82 0.90
CA LYS A 109 13.56 17.16 0.81
C LYS A 109 12.10 17.11 0.36
N ARG A 110 11.81 16.30 -0.66
CA ARG A 110 10.44 16.15 -1.18
C ARG A 110 9.51 15.48 -0.16
N ARG A 111 10.01 14.52 0.63
CA ARG A 111 9.22 13.91 1.70
C ARG A 111 8.82 14.94 2.76
N THR A 112 9.75 15.79 3.18
CA THR A 112 9.47 16.87 4.14
C THR A 112 8.40 17.82 3.61
N GLU A 113 8.52 18.29 2.38
CA GLU A 113 7.52 19.15 1.74
C GLU A 113 6.13 18.50 1.68
N ILE A 114 6.05 17.19 1.36
CA ILE A 114 4.79 16.45 1.32
C ILE A 114 4.18 16.34 2.72
N VAL A 115 4.97 16.01 3.73
CA VAL A 115 4.51 15.93 5.12
C VAL A 115 3.97 17.28 5.58
N GLU A 116 4.69 18.37 5.36
CA GLU A 116 4.25 19.73 5.70
C GLU A 116 2.92 20.08 5.03
N LYS A 117 2.77 19.77 3.74
CA LYS A 117 1.52 20.00 3.00
C LYS A 117 0.36 19.16 3.52
N PHE A 118 0.61 17.88 3.84
CA PHE A 118 -0.41 17.01 4.41
C PHE A 118 -0.82 17.44 5.81
N GLN A 119 0.10 17.94 6.61
CA GLN A 119 -0.12 18.45 7.97
C GLN A 119 -0.65 19.89 7.97
N GLY A 120 -0.62 20.59 6.85
CA GLY A 120 -1.06 21.98 6.72
C GLY A 120 -2.57 22.17 6.82
N GLU A 121 -3.01 23.43 6.79
CA GLU A 121 -4.43 23.80 6.87
C GLU A 121 -5.20 23.41 5.61
N ARG A 122 -4.56 23.43 4.43
CA ARG A 122 -5.17 22.98 3.20
C ARG A 122 -5.51 21.50 3.28
N TYR A 123 -6.74 21.16 2.96
CA TYR A 123 -7.18 19.77 2.93
C TYR A 123 -6.47 18.97 1.84
N VAL A 124 -5.72 17.97 2.26
CA VAL A 124 -5.12 16.94 1.41
C VAL A 124 -5.70 15.60 1.86
N PRO A 125 -6.50 14.93 1.03
CA PRO A 125 -7.32 13.80 1.47
C PRO A 125 -6.51 12.56 1.82
N PHE A 126 -5.41 12.29 1.09
CA PHE A 126 -4.67 11.05 1.29
C PHE A 126 -3.17 11.18 1.00
N ILE A 127 -2.42 10.26 1.60
CA ILE A 127 -1.04 9.92 1.21
C ILE A 127 -0.96 8.41 0.98
N VAL A 128 -0.35 8.00 -0.13
CA VAL A 128 0.06 6.60 -0.36
C VAL A 128 1.53 6.46 0.04
N LEU A 129 1.81 5.50 0.91
CA LEU A 129 3.15 5.25 1.45
C LEU A 129 3.62 3.83 1.15
N SER A 130 4.85 3.69 0.64
CA SER A 130 5.49 2.38 0.75
C SER A 130 5.97 2.14 2.19
N VAL A 131 5.75 0.93 2.72
CA VAL A 131 6.11 0.58 4.12
C VAL A 131 7.59 0.87 4.42
N LYS A 132 8.48 0.62 3.46
CA LYS A 132 9.90 0.95 3.60
C LYS A 132 10.16 2.45 3.78
N ALA A 133 9.36 3.31 3.16
CA ALA A 133 9.48 4.76 3.31
C ALA A 133 8.94 5.26 4.65
N ALA A 134 7.95 4.59 5.22
CA ALA A 134 7.40 4.91 6.55
C ALA A 134 8.45 4.72 7.66
N GLY A 135 9.44 3.85 7.45
CA GLY A 135 10.57 3.64 8.36
C GLY A 135 11.42 4.89 8.63
N THR A 136 11.27 5.98 7.89
CA THR A 136 12.08 7.20 7.95
C THR A 136 11.56 8.28 8.91
N GLY A 137 10.68 7.96 9.86
CA GLY A 137 10.28 8.90 10.93
C GLY A 137 9.27 9.97 10.50
N LEU A 138 8.40 9.66 9.54
CA LEU A 138 7.33 10.57 9.11
C LEU A 138 6.32 10.79 10.24
N ASN A 139 5.95 12.04 10.48
CA ASN A 139 4.91 12.42 11.44
C ASN A 139 3.66 12.88 10.68
N LEU A 140 2.59 12.08 10.71
CA LEU A 140 1.38 12.27 9.91
C LEU A 140 0.13 12.30 10.80
N THR A 141 0.20 13.05 11.90
CA THR A 141 -0.83 13.11 12.96
C THR A 141 -2.19 13.68 12.52
N LYS A 142 -2.27 14.35 11.37
CA LYS A 142 -3.56 14.81 10.81
C LYS A 142 -4.33 13.73 10.05
N ALA A 143 -3.78 12.54 9.89
CA ALA A 143 -4.52 11.42 9.34
C ALA A 143 -5.52 10.88 10.37
N ASN A 144 -6.75 10.66 9.95
CA ASN A 144 -7.81 10.06 10.76
C ASN A 144 -7.85 8.55 10.59
N HIS A 145 -7.39 8.06 9.44
CA HIS A 145 -7.45 6.65 9.06
C HIS A 145 -6.11 6.14 8.53
N VAL A 146 -5.86 4.87 8.81
CA VAL A 146 -4.73 4.11 8.26
C VAL A 146 -5.27 2.85 7.59
N ILE A 147 -4.94 2.65 6.33
CA ILE A 147 -5.30 1.47 5.56
C ILE A 147 -4.04 0.76 5.11
N HIS A 148 -3.88 -0.50 5.49
CA HIS A 148 -2.87 -1.37 4.92
C HIS A 148 -3.46 -2.11 3.71
N PHE A 149 -3.15 -1.64 2.51
CA PHE A 149 -3.64 -2.21 1.25
C PHE A 149 -3.18 -3.66 1.05
N ASP A 150 -1.95 -3.93 1.47
CA ASP A 150 -1.42 -5.28 1.61
C ASP A 150 -0.68 -5.44 2.94
N ARG A 151 -0.71 -6.67 3.48
CA ARG A 151 -0.16 -6.98 4.79
C ARG A 151 1.34 -7.27 4.69
N TRP A 152 2.14 -6.72 5.60
CA TRP A 152 3.53 -7.07 5.75
C TRP A 152 3.66 -8.47 6.38
N TRP A 153 4.76 -9.15 6.08
CA TRP A 153 5.02 -10.47 6.67
C TRP A 153 5.16 -10.42 8.19
N ASN A 154 5.85 -9.39 8.70
CA ASN A 154 6.06 -9.20 10.12
C ASN A 154 5.07 -8.14 10.66
N PRO A 155 4.13 -8.53 11.53
CA PRO A 155 3.17 -7.58 12.13
C PRO A 155 3.83 -6.41 12.87
N ALA A 156 5.04 -6.61 13.44
CA ALA A 156 5.76 -5.55 14.12
C ALA A 156 6.12 -4.38 13.18
N VAL A 157 6.37 -4.65 11.90
CA VAL A 157 6.65 -3.62 10.88
C VAL A 157 5.38 -2.83 10.57
N GLU A 158 4.22 -3.48 10.49
CA GLU A 158 2.93 -2.80 10.30
C GLU A 158 2.59 -1.92 11.50
N ASN A 159 2.74 -2.46 12.71
CA ASN A 159 2.50 -1.71 13.95
C ASN A 159 3.42 -0.50 14.03
N GLN A 160 4.71 -0.65 13.71
CA GLN A 160 5.65 0.47 13.68
C GLN A 160 5.26 1.53 12.64
N ALA A 161 4.77 1.14 11.45
CA ALA A 161 4.28 2.07 10.44
C ALA A 161 3.03 2.81 10.92
N THR A 162 2.10 2.09 11.53
CA THR A 162 0.89 2.64 12.14
C THR A 162 1.21 3.59 13.29
N ASP A 163 2.07 3.19 14.23
CA ASP A 163 2.47 3.99 15.40
C ASP A 163 3.18 5.30 15.00
N ARG A 164 3.85 5.32 13.86
CA ARG A 164 4.48 6.54 13.33
C ARG A 164 3.47 7.49 12.71
N ALA A 165 2.37 6.97 12.17
CA ALA A 165 1.23 7.75 11.70
C ALA A 165 0.32 8.16 12.87
N PHE A 166 0.18 7.29 13.86
CA PHE A 166 -0.63 7.44 15.07
C PHE A 166 0.27 7.68 16.29
N ARG A 167 0.87 8.87 16.43
CA ARG A 167 1.61 9.20 17.65
C ARG A 167 0.68 9.67 18.77
N ILE A 168 1.11 9.34 20.02
CA ILE A 168 0.50 9.80 21.28
C ILE A 168 0.26 11.33 21.21
N GLY A 169 -1.00 11.75 21.39
CA GLY A 169 -1.41 13.15 21.29
C GLY A 169 -2.49 13.42 20.24
N GLN A 170 -2.90 12.42 19.48
CA GLN A 170 -4.09 12.50 18.64
C GLN A 170 -5.35 12.45 19.50
N THR A 171 -6.15 13.50 19.45
CA THR A 171 -7.44 13.61 20.18
C THR A 171 -8.65 13.16 19.38
N LYS A 172 -8.44 12.53 18.22
CA LYS A 172 -9.50 12.04 17.33
C LYS A 172 -9.30 10.61 16.92
#